data_70c1c5305774697420ba45c5080fa341
#
_entry.id   70c1c5305774697420ba45c5080fa341
#
_cell.length_a   1.000
_cell.length_b   1.000
_cell.length_c   1.000
_cell.angle_alpha   90.00
_cell.angle_beta   90.00
_cell.angle_gamma   90.00
#
_symmetry.space_group_name_H-M   'P 1'
#
loop_
_entity.id
_entity.type
_entity.pdbx_description
1 polymer ?
#
loop_
_entity_poly.entity_id
_entity_poly.type
_entity_poly.pdbx_seq_one_letter_code
_entity_poly.pdbx_strand_id
1 'polypeptide(L)'
;MTQDIHRDRLLILDFGSQYTQLIARRIREVGVYCEIMPWDTDASDISAFVPSGIILSGGPESVTETDSPRAPDIVFALDVPLLGICYGMQTMAAQLGGVVEGSDTSEFGYAQIRRTSPGGLFADFSDETDSSGRQLLDVWMSHGDKVSQLPPDFERIAETDSCPIAGMAHVDKPWFGIQFHPEVTHTDNGKQIFKNFLFEICKIKKKWNVISQKKRLINEIKKHYNLESFFGSKITNYKELAALYTLVENVNSSFISN
;
A
#
# COMPACT_ATOMS: atom_id res chain seq x y z
N MET A 1 6.06 24.33 18.20
CA MET A 1 4.98 23.60 17.54
C MET A 1 5.52 22.21 17.19
N THR A 2 5.06 21.16 17.85
CA THR A 2 5.42 19.78 17.50
C THR A 2 4.76 19.48 16.14
N GLN A 3 5.56 19.26 15.11
CA GLN A 3 5.04 18.83 13.81
C GLN A 3 4.30 17.50 14.01
N ASP A 4 3.03 17.45 13.62
CA ASP A 4 2.27 16.21 13.57
C ASP A 4 2.85 15.31 12.47
N ILE A 5 3.58 14.27 12.89
CA ILE A 5 4.21 13.30 11.99
C ILE A 5 3.20 12.37 11.30
N HIS A 6 1.93 12.44 11.69
CA HIS A 6 0.82 11.65 11.13
C HIS A 6 -0.06 12.47 10.20
N ARG A 7 0.26 13.74 9.96
CA ARG A 7 -0.54 14.59 9.08
C ARG A 7 -0.57 14.05 7.65
N ASP A 8 0.58 13.57 7.19
CA ASP A 8 0.74 12.99 5.86
C ASP A 8 0.86 11.47 6.06
N ARG A 9 -0.24 10.72 5.93
CA ARG A 9 -0.34 9.29 6.24
C ARG A 9 -0.95 8.48 5.11
N LEU A 10 -0.49 7.26 4.96
CA LEU A 10 -0.95 6.32 3.95
C LEU A 10 -1.85 5.25 4.57
N LEU A 11 -2.95 4.94 3.91
CA LEU A 11 -3.79 3.80 4.23
C LEU A 11 -3.45 2.63 3.31
N ILE A 12 -3.36 1.43 3.88
CA ILE A 12 -3.26 0.18 3.14
C ILE A 12 -4.52 -0.62 3.46
N LEU A 13 -5.32 -0.95 2.46
CA LEU A 13 -6.43 -1.90 2.60
C LEU A 13 -5.93 -3.30 2.30
N ASP A 14 -6.09 -4.20 3.27
CA ASP A 14 -5.60 -5.58 3.23
C ASP A 14 -6.65 -6.53 2.68
N PHE A 15 -6.38 -7.07 1.49
CA PHE A 15 -7.20 -8.10 0.84
C PHE A 15 -6.74 -9.53 1.15
N GLY A 16 -5.97 -9.71 2.23
CA GLY A 16 -5.50 -11.01 2.69
C GLY A 16 -4.16 -11.47 2.10
N SER A 17 -3.40 -10.56 1.48
CA SER A 17 -2.10 -10.90 0.94
C SER A 17 -1.08 -11.20 2.04
N GLN A 18 -0.33 -12.28 1.87
CA GLN A 18 0.86 -12.55 2.68
C GLN A 18 1.92 -11.42 2.60
N TYR A 19 1.82 -10.55 1.60
CA TYR A 19 2.77 -9.45 1.37
C TYR A 19 2.29 -8.09 1.91
N THR A 20 1.09 -7.97 2.47
CA THR A 20 0.56 -6.67 2.96
C THR A 20 1.48 -6.03 4.00
N GLN A 21 2.00 -6.83 4.95
CA GLN A 21 2.96 -6.34 5.95
C GLN A 21 4.29 -5.88 5.30
N LEU A 22 4.68 -6.50 4.19
CA LEU A 22 5.88 -6.10 3.47
C LEU A 22 5.68 -4.77 2.76
N ILE A 23 4.49 -4.50 2.19
CA ILE A 23 4.12 -3.18 1.66
C ILE A 23 4.30 -2.12 2.76
N ALA A 24 3.69 -2.32 3.92
CA ALA A 24 3.80 -1.39 5.05
C ALA A 24 5.26 -1.18 5.49
N ARG A 25 6.04 -2.24 5.51
CA ARG A 25 7.48 -2.15 5.81
C ARG A 25 8.22 -1.28 4.81
N ARG A 26 8.01 -1.48 3.50
CA ARG A 26 8.66 -0.68 2.44
C ARG A 26 8.32 0.80 2.55
N ILE A 27 7.07 1.12 2.84
CA ILE A 27 6.61 2.50 3.03
C ILE A 27 7.29 3.13 4.26
N ARG A 28 7.36 2.41 5.36
CA ARG A 28 8.03 2.87 6.58
C ARG A 28 9.55 3.02 6.40
N GLU A 29 10.19 2.15 5.63
CA GLU A 29 11.61 2.23 5.27
C GLU A 29 11.96 3.51 4.47
N VAL A 30 11.02 4.04 3.68
CA VAL A 30 11.22 5.32 2.97
C VAL A 30 10.80 6.54 3.79
N GLY A 31 10.31 6.34 5.02
CA GLY A 31 10.05 7.40 5.98
C GLY A 31 8.64 7.99 5.92
N VAL A 32 7.65 7.18 5.56
CA VAL A 32 6.23 7.54 5.56
C VAL A 32 5.48 6.71 6.60
N TYR A 33 4.55 7.34 7.32
CA TYR A 33 3.62 6.65 8.21
C TYR A 33 2.52 5.97 7.42
N CYS A 34 2.20 4.72 7.77
CA CYS A 34 1.09 4.00 7.19
C CYS A 34 0.38 3.12 8.22
N GLU A 35 -0.92 2.93 8.02
CA GLU A 35 -1.74 1.96 8.74
C GLU A 35 -2.32 0.93 7.77
N ILE A 36 -2.57 -0.27 8.29
CA ILE A 36 -3.23 -1.36 7.57
C ILE A 36 -4.62 -1.50 8.19
N MET A 37 -5.64 -1.49 7.34
CA MET A 37 -7.02 -1.79 7.70
C MET A 37 -7.54 -2.94 6.82
N PRO A 38 -8.46 -3.80 7.32
CA PRO A 38 -9.12 -4.79 6.49
C PRO A 38 -9.85 -4.18 5.30
N TRP A 39 -10.02 -4.93 4.23
CA TRP A 39 -10.71 -4.48 3.01
C TRP A 39 -12.18 -4.10 3.26
N ASP A 40 -12.82 -4.69 4.27
CA ASP A 40 -14.21 -4.49 4.69
C ASP A 40 -14.38 -3.43 5.78
N THR A 41 -13.37 -2.60 6.02
CA THR A 41 -13.41 -1.50 6.99
C THR A 41 -14.52 -0.52 6.65
N ASP A 42 -15.26 -0.08 7.67
CA ASP A 42 -16.36 0.89 7.52
C ASP A 42 -15.91 2.20 6.86
N ALA A 43 -16.74 2.72 5.97
CA ALA A 43 -16.50 3.98 5.26
C ALA A 43 -16.23 5.17 6.21
N SER A 44 -16.86 5.17 7.40
CA SER A 44 -16.64 6.17 8.45
C SER A 44 -15.21 6.15 8.99
N ASP A 45 -14.63 4.97 9.18
CA ASP A 45 -13.28 4.80 9.73
C ASP A 45 -12.23 5.19 8.69
N ILE A 46 -12.43 4.80 7.43
CA ILE A 46 -11.58 5.24 6.32
C ILE A 46 -11.60 6.76 6.19
N SER A 47 -12.79 7.38 6.26
CA SER A 47 -12.94 8.83 6.20
C SER A 47 -12.31 9.53 7.39
N ALA A 48 -12.48 9.01 8.60
CA ALA A 48 -11.89 9.54 9.83
C ALA A 48 -10.36 9.44 9.83
N PHE A 49 -9.81 8.46 9.13
CA PHE A 49 -8.36 8.33 8.97
C PHE A 49 -7.76 9.47 8.15
N VAL A 50 -8.50 10.12 7.25
CA VAL A 50 -8.03 11.21 6.36
C VAL A 50 -6.73 10.82 5.65
N PRO A 51 -6.73 9.81 4.78
CA PRO A 51 -5.52 9.34 4.10
C PRO A 51 -5.01 10.38 3.09
N SER A 52 -3.69 10.53 2.97
CA SER A 52 -3.04 11.29 1.89
C SER A 52 -2.87 10.47 0.62
N GLY A 53 -3.16 9.19 0.68
CA GLY A 53 -3.17 8.22 -0.39
C GLY A 53 -3.57 6.85 0.14
N ILE A 54 -4.02 5.98 -0.75
CA ILE A 54 -4.49 4.63 -0.42
C ILE A 54 -3.76 3.61 -1.28
N ILE A 55 -3.37 2.48 -0.69
CA ILE A 55 -2.91 1.29 -1.41
C ILE A 55 -3.92 0.17 -1.20
N LEU A 56 -4.37 -0.45 -2.28
CA LEU A 56 -5.10 -1.70 -2.27
C LEU A 56 -4.08 -2.84 -2.43
N SER A 57 -3.95 -3.71 -1.44
CA SER A 57 -2.97 -4.79 -1.46
C SER A 57 -3.32 -5.89 -2.46
N GLY A 58 -2.43 -6.84 -2.65
CA GLY A 58 -2.78 -8.12 -3.25
C GLY A 58 -3.74 -8.93 -2.38
N GLY A 59 -4.22 -10.06 -2.89
CA GLY A 59 -5.10 -10.99 -2.20
C GLY A 59 -5.03 -12.39 -2.82
N PRO A 60 -5.42 -13.43 -2.07
CA PRO A 60 -5.42 -14.80 -2.57
C PRO A 60 -6.65 -15.14 -3.42
N GLU A 61 -7.70 -14.34 -3.34
CA GLU A 61 -8.99 -14.60 -3.96
C GLU A 61 -8.99 -14.22 -5.45
N SER A 62 -9.97 -14.74 -6.19
CA SER A 62 -10.26 -14.34 -7.56
C SER A 62 -11.34 -13.26 -7.58
N VAL A 63 -11.07 -12.17 -8.30
CA VAL A 63 -12.06 -11.10 -8.50
C VAL A 63 -13.28 -11.58 -9.31
N THR A 64 -13.15 -12.67 -10.06
CA THR A 64 -14.23 -13.22 -10.89
C THR A 64 -15.21 -14.07 -10.11
N GLU A 65 -14.87 -14.44 -8.86
CA GLU A 65 -15.74 -15.22 -8.00
C GLU A 65 -16.85 -14.38 -7.37
N THR A 66 -17.99 -15.03 -7.12
CA THR A 66 -19.09 -14.42 -6.35
C THR A 66 -18.62 -14.17 -4.92
N ASP A 67 -19.01 -13.04 -4.35
CA ASP A 67 -18.67 -12.62 -2.97
C ASP A 67 -17.17 -12.35 -2.72
N SER A 68 -16.38 -12.21 -3.79
CA SER A 68 -14.97 -11.83 -3.66
C SER A 68 -14.81 -10.44 -3.03
N PRO A 69 -13.76 -10.21 -2.22
CA PRO A 69 -13.48 -8.94 -1.55
C PRO A 69 -13.48 -7.74 -2.50
N ARG A 70 -14.15 -6.65 -2.12
CA ARG A 70 -14.22 -5.40 -2.89
C ARG A 70 -13.77 -4.23 -2.03
N ALA A 71 -13.12 -3.26 -2.68
CA ALA A 71 -12.81 -2.01 -1.99
C ALA A 71 -14.11 -1.27 -1.65
N PRO A 72 -14.23 -0.69 -0.43
CA PRO A 72 -15.37 0.16 -0.10
C PRO A 72 -15.51 1.33 -1.07
N ASP A 73 -16.73 1.69 -1.48
CA ASP A 73 -16.98 2.75 -2.46
C ASP A 73 -16.38 4.11 -2.05
N ILE A 74 -16.24 4.35 -0.75
CA ILE A 74 -15.60 5.55 -0.21
C ILE A 74 -14.18 5.74 -0.71
N VAL A 75 -13.44 4.66 -1.02
CA VAL A 75 -12.06 4.70 -1.55
C VAL A 75 -12.01 5.48 -2.85
N PHE A 76 -13.02 5.30 -3.71
CA PHE A 76 -13.12 5.99 -4.99
C PHE A 76 -13.77 7.38 -4.88
N ALA A 77 -14.47 7.65 -3.76
CA ALA A 77 -15.13 8.93 -3.51
C ALA A 77 -14.23 9.96 -2.82
N LEU A 78 -13.15 9.54 -2.13
CA LEU A 78 -12.25 10.42 -1.39
C LEU A 78 -11.35 11.30 -2.27
N ASP A 79 -11.27 11.02 -3.58
CA ASP A 79 -10.44 11.75 -4.56
C ASP A 79 -8.96 11.90 -4.15
N VAL A 80 -8.43 10.90 -3.45
CA VAL A 80 -7.02 10.82 -3.06
C VAL A 80 -6.26 9.91 -4.03
N PRO A 81 -4.91 10.02 -4.10
CA PRO A 81 -4.10 9.08 -4.87
C PRO A 81 -4.34 7.62 -4.47
N LEU A 82 -4.47 6.75 -5.48
CA LEU A 82 -4.78 5.34 -5.30
C LEU A 82 -3.78 4.46 -6.07
N LEU A 83 -3.28 3.41 -5.43
CA LEU A 83 -2.44 2.39 -6.05
C LEU A 83 -3.00 0.99 -5.75
N GLY A 84 -3.48 0.29 -6.78
CA GLY A 84 -3.85 -1.13 -6.70
C GLY A 84 -2.66 -2.02 -7.05
N ILE A 85 -2.37 -3.02 -6.22
CA ILE A 85 -1.30 -4.01 -6.43
C ILE A 85 -1.93 -5.38 -6.60
N CYS A 86 -1.68 -6.05 -7.72
CA CYS A 86 -2.16 -7.39 -8.05
C CYS A 86 -3.69 -7.48 -7.90
N TYR A 87 -4.24 -8.18 -6.91
CA TYR A 87 -5.67 -8.20 -6.62
C TYR A 87 -6.27 -6.80 -6.45
N GLY A 88 -5.54 -5.87 -5.80
CA GLY A 88 -5.97 -4.48 -5.65
C GLY A 88 -6.17 -3.75 -6.99
N MET A 89 -5.33 -4.04 -8.00
CA MET A 89 -5.54 -3.55 -9.37
C MET A 89 -6.78 -4.19 -10.00
N GLN A 90 -6.95 -5.50 -9.83
CA GLN A 90 -8.05 -6.24 -10.43
C GLN A 90 -9.41 -5.81 -9.84
N THR A 91 -9.51 -5.69 -8.51
CA THR A 91 -10.75 -5.21 -7.87
C THR A 91 -11.08 -3.77 -8.27
N MET A 92 -10.06 -2.89 -8.37
CA MET A 92 -10.22 -1.54 -8.88
C MET A 92 -10.74 -1.54 -10.33
N ALA A 93 -10.16 -2.36 -11.21
CA ALA A 93 -10.60 -2.47 -12.59
C ALA A 93 -12.04 -2.96 -12.69
N ALA A 94 -12.40 -4.02 -11.97
CA ALA A 94 -13.76 -4.58 -11.99
C ALA A 94 -14.82 -3.60 -11.46
N GLN A 95 -14.52 -2.86 -10.37
CA GLN A 95 -15.46 -1.90 -9.77
C GLN A 95 -15.63 -0.63 -10.61
N LEU A 96 -14.66 -0.26 -11.43
CA LEU A 96 -14.70 0.92 -12.28
C LEU A 96 -15.14 0.62 -13.71
N GLY A 97 -15.64 -0.59 -14.00
CA GLY A 97 -16.23 -0.96 -15.28
C GLY A 97 -15.27 -1.57 -16.30
N GLY A 98 -14.09 -1.98 -15.88
CA GLY A 98 -13.19 -2.84 -16.65
C GLY A 98 -13.60 -4.32 -16.57
N VAL A 99 -12.86 -5.18 -17.28
CA VAL A 99 -13.07 -6.63 -17.29
C VAL A 99 -11.84 -7.33 -16.74
N VAL A 100 -12.07 -8.25 -15.82
CA VAL A 100 -11.05 -9.17 -15.28
C VAL A 100 -11.42 -10.58 -15.68
N GLU A 101 -10.46 -11.31 -16.19
CA GLU A 101 -10.65 -12.71 -16.62
C GLU A 101 -9.68 -13.63 -15.88
N GLY A 102 -10.16 -14.80 -15.53
CA GLY A 102 -9.30 -15.90 -15.09
C GLY A 102 -8.39 -16.32 -16.23
N SER A 103 -7.14 -16.59 -15.93
CA SER A 103 -6.18 -17.11 -16.91
C SER A 103 -6.02 -18.60 -16.73
N ASP A 104 -6.11 -19.36 -17.83
CA ASP A 104 -5.78 -20.80 -17.85
C ASP A 104 -4.29 -21.06 -17.52
N THR A 105 -3.46 -20.01 -17.61
CA THR A 105 -2.05 -20.04 -17.25
C THR A 105 -1.78 -18.97 -16.21
N SER A 106 -1.61 -19.40 -14.96
CA SER A 106 -1.16 -18.52 -13.88
C SER A 106 0.29 -18.09 -14.12
N GLU A 107 0.58 -16.81 -13.89
CA GLU A 107 1.94 -16.28 -13.99
C GLU A 107 2.57 -16.20 -12.60
N PHE A 108 3.58 -17.02 -12.36
CA PHE A 108 4.38 -17.00 -11.14
C PHE A 108 5.85 -16.91 -11.48
N GLY A 109 6.54 -15.91 -10.94
CA GLY A 109 7.96 -15.73 -11.10
C GLY A 109 8.36 -14.44 -11.80
N TYR A 110 9.56 -14.45 -12.36
CA TYR A 110 10.12 -13.31 -13.08
C TYR A 110 9.41 -13.05 -14.38
N ALA A 111 9.09 -11.78 -14.61
CA ALA A 111 8.63 -11.28 -15.89
C ALA A 111 9.30 -9.93 -16.18
N GLN A 112 9.44 -9.59 -17.45
CA GLN A 112 9.95 -8.31 -17.86
C GLN A 112 8.81 -7.49 -18.45
N ILE A 113 8.43 -6.38 -17.77
CA ILE A 113 7.43 -5.45 -18.27
C ILE A 113 8.07 -4.46 -19.24
N ARG A 114 7.31 -4.08 -20.27
CA ARG A 114 7.60 -2.97 -21.16
C ARG A 114 6.73 -1.78 -20.74
N ARG A 115 7.35 -0.64 -20.50
CA ARG A 115 6.63 0.59 -20.22
C ARG A 115 6.01 1.13 -21.51
N THR A 116 4.76 1.57 -21.44
CA THR A 116 4.03 2.18 -22.56
C THR A 116 3.88 3.69 -22.43
N SER A 117 4.08 4.24 -21.22
CA SER A 117 4.01 5.68 -20.94
C SER A 117 5.22 6.12 -20.11
N PRO A 118 5.88 7.24 -20.42
CA PRO A 118 6.96 7.80 -19.63
C PRO A 118 6.41 8.56 -18.42
N GLY A 119 7.13 8.53 -17.30
CA GLY A 119 6.79 9.33 -16.09
C GLY A 119 5.81 8.65 -15.14
N GLY A 120 5.16 9.47 -14.30
CA GLY A 120 4.20 8.99 -13.31
C GLY A 120 4.80 7.97 -12.33
N LEU A 121 4.12 6.85 -12.16
CA LEU A 121 4.54 5.78 -11.25
C LEU A 121 5.92 5.21 -11.60
N PHE A 122 6.29 5.23 -12.88
CA PHE A 122 7.54 4.69 -13.41
C PHE A 122 8.58 5.76 -13.75
N ALA A 123 8.51 6.95 -13.17
CA ALA A 123 9.54 7.97 -13.33
C ALA A 123 10.88 7.51 -12.74
N ASP A 124 11.99 7.98 -13.33
CA ASP A 124 13.37 7.76 -12.86
C ASP A 124 13.78 6.28 -12.76
N PHE A 125 13.28 5.44 -13.66
CA PHE A 125 13.74 4.05 -13.80
C PHE A 125 14.91 3.93 -14.76
N SER A 126 15.68 2.82 -14.59
CA SER A 126 16.91 2.54 -15.30
C SER A 126 16.76 2.50 -16.82
N ASP A 127 17.91 2.61 -17.50
CA ASP A 127 18.09 2.80 -18.94
C ASP A 127 17.99 1.51 -19.77
N GLU A 128 17.54 0.39 -19.20
CA GLU A 128 17.32 -0.82 -19.99
C GLU A 128 16.16 -0.63 -20.96
N THR A 129 16.43 -0.83 -22.23
CA THR A 129 15.45 -0.68 -23.30
C THR A 129 15.43 -1.89 -24.21
N ASP A 130 14.25 -2.20 -24.77
CA ASP A 130 14.12 -3.18 -25.83
C ASP A 130 14.66 -2.62 -27.18
N SER A 131 14.64 -3.44 -28.23
CA SER A 131 15.09 -3.07 -29.58
C SER A 131 14.27 -1.90 -30.18
N SER A 132 13.12 -1.56 -29.61
CA SER A 132 12.25 -0.45 -30.02
C SER A 132 12.48 0.81 -29.15
N GLY A 133 13.40 0.76 -28.19
CA GLY A 133 13.70 1.86 -27.26
C GLY A 133 12.68 1.98 -26.11
N ARG A 134 11.82 0.99 -25.88
CA ARG A 134 10.88 0.98 -24.74
C ARG A 134 11.61 0.51 -23.49
N GLN A 135 11.43 1.23 -22.40
CA GLN A 135 12.06 0.88 -21.13
C GLN A 135 11.52 -0.43 -20.56
N LEU A 136 12.43 -1.23 -20.05
CA LEU A 136 12.18 -2.55 -19.47
C LEU A 136 12.35 -2.49 -17.95
N LEU A 137 11.58 -3.31 -17.23
CA LEU A 137 11.73 -3.49 -15.81
C LEU A 137 11.46 -4.95 -15.44
N ASP A 138 12.39 -5.55 -14.71
CA ASP A 138 12.26 -6.91 -14.18
C ASP A 138 11.37 -6.87 -12.92
N VAL A 139 10.31 -7.68 -12.95
CA VAL A 139 9.27 -7.71 -11.91
C VAL A 139 8.93 -9.13 -11.50
N TRP A 140 8.30 -9.25 -10.33
CA TRP A 140 7.75 -10.49 -9.83
C TRP A 140 6.24 -10.54 -10.05
N MET A 141 5.79 -11.49 -10.86
CA MET A 141 4.38 -11.82 -11.07
C MET A 141 3.94 -12.92 -10.11
N SER A 142 2.69 -12.84 -9.65
CA SER A 142 2.06 -13.86 -8.82
C SER A 142 0.53 -13.73 -8.94
N HIS A 143 -0.02 -14.15 -10.08
CA HIS A 143 -1.46 -14.01 -10.33
C HIS A 143 -2.01 -15.11 -11.24
N GLY A 144 -3.30 -15.44 -11.01
CA GLY A 144 -4.11 -16.28 -11.90
C GLY A 144 -5.06 -15.47 -12.78
N ASP A 145 -5.60 -14.37 -12.24
CA ASP A 145 -6.49 -13.46 -12.96
C ASP A 145 -5.72 -12.28 -13.53
N LYS A 146 -6.23 -11.69 -14.61
CA LYS A 146 -5.66 -10.48 -15.23
C LYS A 146 -6.76 -9.54 -15.74
N VAL A 147 -6.47 -8.26 -15.74
CA VAL A 147 -7.31 -7.27 -16.41
C VAL A 147 -7.22 -7.50 -17.92
N SER A 148 -8.34 -7.81 -18.55
CA SER A 148 -8.44 -8.02 -20.01
C SER A 148 -8.98 -6.80 -20.74
N GLN A 149 -9.76 -5.93 -20.05
CA GLN A 149 -10.24 -4.67 -20.59
C GLN A 149 -10.09 -3.57 -19.52
N LEU A 150 -9.47 -2.47 -19.91
CA LEU A 150 -9.33 -1.29 -19.05
C LEU A 150 -10.69 -0.70 -18.69
N PRO A 151 -10.83 -0.15 -17.46
CA PRO A 151 -11.98 0.69 -17.15
C PRO A 151 -12.02 1.93 -18.04
N PRO A 152 -13.20 2.59 -18.18
CA PRO A 152 -13.27 3.91 -18.78
C PRO A 152 -12.28 4.89 -18.17
N ASP A 153 -11.72 5.78 -18.98
CA ASP A 153 -10.75 6.81 -18.58
C ASP A 153 -9.42 6.28 -18.01
N PHE A 154 -9.10 4.98 -18.24
CA PHE A 154 -7.81 4.42 -17.93
C PHE A 154 -7.00 4.15 -19.19
N GLU A 155 -5.70 4.35 -19.09
CA GLU A 155 -4.71 3.99 -20.11
C GLU A 155 -3.76 2.91 -19.60
N ARG A 156 -3.20 2.15 -20.52
CA ARG A 156 -2.17 1.17 -20.23
C ARG A 156 -0.82 1.84 -20.06
N ILE A 157 -0.14 1.57 -18.95
CA ILE A 157 1.20 2.10 -18.64
C ILE A 157 2.30 1.04 -18.64
N ALA A 158 1.94 -0.25 -18.58
CA ALA A 158 2.89 -1.37 -18.68
C ALA A 158 2.23 -2.61 -19.28
N GLU A 159 3.03 -3.42 -19.96
CA GLU A 159 2.61 -4.68 -20.58
C GLU A 159 3.70 -5.75 -20.52
N THR A 160 3.31 -7.03 -20.60
CA THR A 160 4.15 -8.18 -21.00
C THR A 160 3.49 -8.91 -22.17
N ASP A 161 4.16 -9.93 -22.70
CA ASP A 161 3.56 -10.74 -23.76
C ASP A 161 2.37 -11.57 -23.27
N SER A 162 2.39 -12.01 -22.02
CA SER A 162 1.36 -12.83 -21.35
C SER A 162 0.32 -12.00 -20.59
N CYS A 163 0.68 -10.79 -20.14
CA CYS A 163 -0.19 -9.85 -19.46
C CYS A 163 -0.22 -8.49 -20.20
N PRO A 164 -1.10 -8.33 -21.19
CA PRO A 164 -1.16 -7.10 -22.00
C PRO A 164 -1.48 -5.83 -21.21
N ILE A 165 -2.08 -5.97 -20.02
CA ILE A 165 -2.35 -4.86 -19.09
C ILE A 165 -1.66 -5.19 -17.76
N ALA A 166 -0.34 -5.09 -17.74
CA ALA A 166 0.47 -5.26 -16.53
C ALA A 166 0.51 -4.00 -15.65
N GLY A 167 0.05 -2.87 -16.19
CA GLY A 167 -0.12 -1.63 -15.46
C GLY A 167 -1.12 -0.71 -16.14
N MET A 168 -1.90 0.00 -15.34
CA MET A 168 -2.89 0.97 -15.78
C MET A 168 -2.82 2.25 -14.97
N ALA A 169 -3.22 3.38 -15.57
CA ALA A 169 -3.36 4.67 -14.92
C ALA A 169 -4.60 5.38 -15.41
N HIS A 170 -5.28 6.10 -14.52
CA HIS A 170 -6.39 6.96 -14.90
C HIS A 170 -5.84 8.24 -15.57
N VAL A 171 -6.50 8.72 -16.61
CA VAL A 171 -6.02 9.87 -17.42
C VAL A 171 -6.02 11.19 -16.65
N ASP A 172 -6.98 11.41 -15.75
CA ASP A 172 -7.16 12.66 -15.02
C ASP A 172 -6.90 12.54 -13.51
N LYS A 173 -7.06 11.34 -12.93
CA LYS A 173 -6.93 11.13 -11.49
C LYS A 173 -5.58 10.47 -11.17
N PRO A 174 -5.01 10.71 -9.98
CA PRO A 174 -3.76 10.07 -9.56
C PRO A 174 -3.99 8.60 -9.12
N TRP A 175 -4.64 7.81 -9.97
CA TRP A 175 -4.99 6.42 -9.72
C TRP A 175 -4.21 5.48 -10.63
N PHE A 176 -3.59 4.49 -10.03
CA PHE A 176 -2.70 3.54 -10.69
C PHE A 176 -3.02 2.11 -10.28
N GLY A 177 -2.80 1.19 -11.18
CA GLY A 177 -2.83 -0.25 -10.89
C GLY A 177 -1.63 -0.94 -11.51
N ILE A 178 -1.05 -1.89 -10.80
CA ILE A 178 0.05 -2.74 -11.28
C ILE A 178 -0.26 -4.19 -10.95
N GLN A 179 0.00 -5.10 -11.89
CA GLN A 179 -0.28 -6.52 -11.71
C GLN A 179 0.81 -7.25 -10.93
N PHE A 180 2.01 -6.72 -10.93
CA PHE A 180 3.18 -7.27 -10.25
C PHE A 180 3.36 -6.70 -8.83
N HIS A 181 4.26 -7.29 -8.06
CA HIS A 181 4.51 -7.00 -6.66
C HIS A 181 5.77 -6.13 -6.47
N PRO A 182 5.66 -4.81 -6.26
CA PRO A 182 6.82 -3.93 -6.05
C PRO A 182 7.45 -4.08 -4.65
N GLU A 183 6.73 -4.68 -3.70
CA GLU A 183 7.17 -4.86 -2.32
C GLU A 183 8.22 -5.96 -2.14
N VAL A 184 8.23 -6.95 -3.03
CA VAL A 184 9.14 -8.10 -2.92
C VAL A 184 10.54 -7.78 -3.45
N THR A 185 11.54 -8.50 -2.99
CA THR A 185 12.95 -8.29 -3.37
C THR A 185 13.26 -8.67 -4.81
N HIS A 186 12.39 -9.44 -5.44
CA HIS A 186 12.53 -9.93 -6.81
C HIS A 186 12.02 -8.94 -7.87
N THR A 187 11.39 -7.83 -7.44
CA THR A 187 11.05 -6.72 -8.33
C THR A 187 12.14 -5.67 -8.23
N ASP A 188 12.88 -5.51 -9.32
CA ASP A 188 13.90 -4.48 -9.42
C ASP A 188 13.27 -3.09 -9.32
N ASN A 189 13.97 -2.18 -8.64
CA ASN A 189 13.47 -0.82 -8.43
C ASN A 189 12.08 -0.71 -7.77
N GLY A 190 11.52 -1.76 -7.16
CA GLY A 190 10.22 -1.70 -6.48
C GLY A 190 10.14 -0.60 -5.41
N LYS A 191 11.25 -0.32 -4.73
CA LYS A 191 11.36 0.82 -3.81
C LYS A 191 11.19 2.17 -4.50
N GLN A 192 11.58 2.31 -5.76
CA GLN A 192 11.41 3.55 -6.52
C GLN A 192 9.94 3.76 -6.89
N ILE A 193 9.20 2.69 -7.21
CA ILE A 193 7.72 2.74 -7.41
C ILE A 193 7.05 3.35 -6.18
N PHE A 194 7.36 2.85 -4.97
CA PHE A 194 6.81 3.43 -3.74
C PHE A 194 7.22 4.88 -3.53
N LYS A 195 8.47 5.26 -3.81
CA LYS A 195 8.89 6.66 -3.70
C LYS A 195 8.12 7.56 -4.66
N ASN A 196 7.96 7.15 -5.91
CA ASN A 196 7.21 7.92 -6.91
C ASN A 196 5.75 8.08 -6.48
N PHE A 197 5.10 6.99 -6.04
CA PHE A 197 3.74 7.07 -5.52
C PHE A 197 3.64 8.00 -4.30
N LEU A 198 4.49 7.82 -3.30
CA LEU A 198 4.41 8.55 -2.04
C LEU A 198 4.79 10.02 -2.16
N PHE A 199 5.90 10.30 -2.84
CA PHE A 199 6.49 11.66 -2.83
C PHE A 199 6.07 12.49 -4.04
N GLU A 200 5.97 11.87 -5.22
CA GLU A 200 5.66 12.59 -6.45
C GLU A 200 4.15 12.61 -6.74
N ILE A 201 3.41 11.55 -6.41
CA ILE A 201 1.98 11.46 -6.67
C ILE A 201 1.17 11.90 -5.44
N CYS A 202 1.36 11.27 -4.28
CA CYS A 202 0.67 11.65 -3.04
C CYS A 202 1.20 12.95 -2.41
N LYS A 203 2.35 13.47 -2.86
CA LYS A 203 3.01 14.67 -2.30
C LYS A 203 3.27 14.60 -0.79
N ILE A 204 3.40 13.39 -0.25
CA ILE A 204 3.69 13.14 1.17
C ILE A 204 5.09 13.66 1.48
N LYS A 205 5.24 14.36 2.60
CA LYS A 205 6.56 14.83 3.06
C LYS A 205 7.20 13.76 3.95
N LYS A 206 8.45 13.40 3.63
CA LYS A 206 9.23 12.46 4.43
C LYS A 206 9.47 13.02 5.84
N LYS A 207 8.73 12.54 6.84
CA LYS A 207 8.82 13.03 8.23
C LYS A 207 8.83 11.92 9.27
N TRP A 208 8.44 10.71 8.89
CA TRP A 208 8.31 9.60 9.81
C TRP A 208 9.63 8.83 9.96
N ASN A 209 9.95 8.41 11.17
CA ASN A 209 10.96 7.40 11.45
C ASN A 209 10.62 6.64 12.74
N VAL A 210 11.13 5.41 12.86
CA VAL A 210 10.86 4.52 14.00
C VAL A 210 11.21 5.15 15.34
N ILE A 211 12.28 5.95 15.39
CA ILE A 211 12.74 6.59 16.64
C ILE A 211 11.74 7.66 17.09
N SER A 212 11.25 8.50 16.16
CA SER A 212 10.26 9.53 16.48
C SER A 212 8.92 8.92 16.90
N GLN A 213 8.48 7.85 16.24
CA GLN A 213 7.29 7.10 16.61
C GLN A 213 7.41 6.49 18.01
N LYS A 214 8.53 5.82 18.30
CA LYS A 214 8.79 5.26 19.62
C LYS A 214 8.76 6.32 20.72
N LYS A 215 9.39 7.47 20.52
CA LYS A 215 9.37 8.60 21.47
C LYS A 215 7.96 9.11 21.72
N ARG A 216 7.16 9.23 20.66
CA ARG A 216 5.77 9.65 20.75
C ARG A 216 4.94 8.68 21.57
N LEU A 217 4.95 7.38 21.23
CA LEU A 217 4.22 6.35 21.97
C LEU A 217 4.59 6.33 23.45
N ILE A 218 5.87 6.46 23.78
CA ILE A 218 6.33 6.57 25.16
C ILE A 218 5.71 7.80 25.86
N ASN A 219 5.66 8.95 25.18
CA ASN A 219 5.09 10.17 25.76
C ASN A 219 3.57 10.08 25.91
N GLU A 220 2.87 9.46 24.97
CA GLU A 220 1.42 9.22 25.06
C GLU A 220 1.08 8.27 26.22
N ILE A 221 1.82 7.16 26.35
CA ILE A 221 1.66 6.23 27.48
C ILE A 221 1.93 6.96 28.80
N LYS A 222 3.03 7.72 28.90
CA LYS A 222 3.35 8.51 30.10
C LYS A 222 2.22 9.47 30.48
N LYS A 223 1.65 10.18 29.49
CA LYS A 223 0.57 11.14 29.69
C LYS A 223 -0.74 10.46 30.10
N HIS A 224 -1.09 9.35 29.47
CA HIS A 224 -2.37 8.66 29.70
C HIS A 224 -2.42 7.97 31.06
N TYR A 225 -1.32 7.36 31.49
CA TYR A 225 -1.25 6.59 32.73
C TYR A 225 -0.61 7.36 33.90
N ASN A 226 -0.29 8.65 33.72
CA ASN A 226 0.37 9.48 34.76
C ASN A 226 1.60 8.79 35.36
N LEU A 227 2.39 8.10 34.52
CA LEU A 227 3.48 7.21 34.94
C LEU A 227 4.65 7.95 35.58
N GLU A 228 4.70 9.30 35.48
CA GLU A 228 5.70 10.09 36.20
C GLU A 228 5.55 9.97 37.71
N SER A 229 4.31 9.76 38.21
CA SER A 229 4.07 9.48 39.63
C SER A 229 4.39 8.06 40.06
N PHE A 230 4.44 7.10 39.12
CA PHE A 230 4.63 5.68 39.42
C PHE A 230 6.09 5.22 39.34
N PHE A 231 6.88 5.75 38.39
CA PHE A 231 8.24 5.26 38.10
C PHE A 231 9.34 6.33 38.30
N GLY A 232 9.00 7.54 38.75
CA GLY A 232 9.97 8.63 38.77
C GLY A 232 10.40 9.05 37.35
N SER A 233 11.25 10.03 37.23
CA SER A 233 11.55 10.73 35.97
C SER A 233 12.37 9.95 34.92
N LYS A 234 12.60 8.62 35.06
CA LYS A 234 13.50 7.88 34.16
C LYS A 234 12.99 6.50 33.79
N ILE A 235 12.15 6.38 32.75
CA ILE A 235 12.09 5.15 31.95
C ILE A 235 13.22 5.25 30.93
N THR A 236 14.34 4.57 31.20
CA THR A 236 15.55 4.70 30.38
C THR A 236 15.96 3.43 29.67
N ASN A 237 15.34 2.27 29.98
CA ASN A 237 15.78 1.01 29.40
C ASN A 237 14.66 0.17 28.76
N TYR A 238 15.09 -0.75 27.90
CA TYR A 238 14.22 -1.62 27.09
C TYR A 238 13.36 -2.59 27.92
N LYS A 239 13.83 -2.99 29.12
CA LYS A 239 13.11 -3.92 30.01
C LYS A 239 11.88 -3.25 30.64
N GLU A 240 12.00 -1.99 31.03
CA GLU A 240 10.89 -1.19 31.56
C GLU A 240 9.85 -0.91 30.49
N LEU A 241 10.26 -0.72 29.25
CA LEU A 241 9.37 -0.55 28.11
C LEU A 241 8.61 -1.84 27.77
N ALA A 242 9.29 -3.00 27.84
CA ALA A 242 8.66 -4.32 27.62
C ALA A 242 7.64 -4.65 28.72
N ALA A 243 7.93 -4.32 29.96
CA ALA A 243 7.00 -4.50 31.07
C ALA A 243 5.73 -3.62 30.91
N LEU A 244 5.90 -2.38 30.40
CA LEU A 244 4.80 -1.48 30.06
C LEU A 244 3.96 -2.00 28.89
N TYR A 245 4.60 -2.56 27.86
CA TYR A 245 3.89 -3.15 26.72
C TYR A 245 3.01 -4.33 27.15
N THR A 246 3.55 -5.22 28.00
CA THR A 246 2.80 -6.33 28.58
C THR A 246 1.65 -5.87 29.47
N LEU A 247 1.81 -4.75 30.18
CA LEU A 247 0.75 -4.17 31.01
C LEU A 247 -0.38 -3.57 30.15
N VAL A 248 -0.05 -2.92 29.04
CA VAL A 248 -1.01 -2.32 28.09
C VAL A 248 -1.77 -3.42 27.32
N GLU A 249 -1.10 -4.50 26.91
CA GLU A 249 -1.77 -5.66 26.30
C GLU A 249 -2.73 -6.35 27.26
N ASN A 250 -2.36 -6.50 28.54
CA ASN A 250 -3.21 -7.08 29.55
C ASN A 250 -4.43 -6.19 29.89
N VAL A 251 -4.29 -4.87 29.82
CA VAL A 251 -5.39 -3.91 30.02
C VAL A 251 -6.33 -3.94 28.81
N ASN A 252 -5.81 -3.96 27.58
CA ASN A 252 -6.64 -4.05 26.37
C ASN A 252 -7.42 -5.38 26.30
N SER A 253 -6.81 -6.50 26.66
CA SER A 253 -7.51 -7.79 26.71
C SER A 253 -8.62 -7.84 27.79
N SER A 254 -8.52 -7.06 28.85
CA SER A 254 -9.58 -6.95 29.86
C SER A 254 -10.75 -6.02 29.46
N PHE A 255 -10.53 -5.11 28.48
CA PHE A 255 -11.59 -4.24 27.93
C PHE A 255 -12.37 -4.85 26.75
N ILE A 256 -11.81 -5.89 26.08
CA ILE A 256 -12.46 -6.60 24.98
C ILE A 256 -13.33 -7.78 25.49
N SER A 257 -13.22 -8.14 26.75
CA SER A 257 -13.93 -9.26 27.38
C SER A 257 -15.11 -8.85 28.30
N ASN A 258 -15.55 -7.61 28.26
CA ASN A 258 -16.78 -7.09 28.85
C ASN A 258 -17.54 -6.33 27.75
#